data_5e1b0969b27fe7741a399f1a9fa0234e
#
_entry.id   5e1b0969b27fe7741a399f1a9fa0234e
#
_cell.length_a   1.000
_cell.length_b   1.000
_cell.length_c   1.000
_cell.angle_alpha   90.00
_cell.angle_beta   90.00
_cell.angle_gamma   90.00
#
_symmetry.space_group_name_H-M   'P 1'
#
loop_
_entity.id
_entity.type
_entity.pdbx_description
1 polymer ?
#
loop_
_entity_poly.entity_id
_entity_poly.type
_entity_poly.pdbx_seq_one_letter_code
_entity_poly.pdbx_strand_id
1 'polypeptide(L)'
;MKNKSLPIFLFCFSILFGQQMDKDSIYLNVEKMPIIKGGFAAVGKKIKYPHIAKQMGMQGVVYIGFIVNSEGKVENPKILKSVAKILDEEAIRVIEKEIEFEPGYQEGKAVPVRFVLPIKFKL
;
A
#
# COMPACT_ATOMS: atom_id res chain seq x y z
N MET A 1 -35.89 -4.62 29.06
CA MET A 1 -35.80 -3.41 28.35
C MET A 1 -34.52 -2.70 28.55
N LYS A 2 -34.24 -2.41 29.78
CA LYS A 2 -33.01 -1.70 30.06
C LYS A 2 -31.79 -2.43 29.64
N ASN A 3 -31.86 -3.72 29.65
CA ASN A 3 -30.70 -4.54 29.30
C ASN A 3 -30.23 -4.38 27.88
N LYS A 4 -31.12 -3.92 27.03
CA LYS A 4 -30.78 -3.84 25.64
C LYS A 4 -29.83 -2.71 25.31
N SER A 5 -29.85 -1.65 26.10
CA SER A 5 -28.98 -0.54 25.79
C SER A 5 -27.52 -0.84 26.10
N LEU A 6 -27.28 -1.75 27.05
CA LEU A 6 -25.92 -2.06 27.42
C LEU A 6 -25.11 -2.67 26.27
N PRO A 7 -25.61 -3.70 25.59
CA PRO A 7 -24.88 -4.27 24.48
C PRO A 7 -24.64 -3.25 23.38
N ILE A 8 -25.61 -2.39 23.14
CA ILE A 8 -25.45 -1.38 22.10
C ILE A 8 -24.38 -0.40 22.46
N PHE A 9 -24.33 -0.03 23.71
CA PHE A 9 -23.35 0.92 24.18
C PHE A 9 -21.95 0.34 24.06
N LEU A 10 -21.76 -0.91 24.41
CA LEU A 10 -20.47 -1.56 24.27
C LEU A 10 -20.04 -1.64 22.81
N PHE A 11 -20.98 -1.87 21.94
CA PHE A 11 -20.69 -1.96 20.53
C PHE A 11 -20.18 -0.62 19.99
N CYS A 12 -20.78 0.48 20.40
CA CYS A 12 -20.32 1.79 19.98
C CYS A 12 -18.92 2.07 20.49
N PHE A 13 -18.63 1.62 21.68
CA PHE A 13 -17.30 1.80 22.23
C PHE A 13 -16.26 1.05 21.42
N SER A 14 -16.60 -0.14 20.99
CA SER A 14 -15.70 -0.92 20.14
C SER A 14 -15.43 -0.23 18.84
N ILE A 15 -16.42 0.40 18.27
CA ILE A 15 -16.24 1.12 17.02
C ILE A 15 -15.23 2.24 17.19
N LEU A 16 -15.26 2.92 18.31
CA LEU A 16 -14.31 3.99 18.55
C LEU A 16 -12.88 3.50 18.56
N PHE A 17 -12.67 2.31 19.09
CA PHE A 17 -11.33 1.75 19.10
C PHE A 17 -10.92 1.20 17.75
N GLY A 18 -11.87 0.97 16.88
CA GLY A 18 -11.58 0.42 15.57
C GLY A 18 -11.36 1.45 14.51
N GLN A 19 -11.06 2.70 14.88
CA GLN A 19 -10.92 3.76 13.89
C GLN A 19 -9.77 3.60 12.95
N GLN A 20 -8.79 2.78 13.29
CA GLN A 20 -7.63 2.60 12.44
C GLN A 20 -7.90 1.69 11.26
N MET A 21 -9.08 1.11 11.20
CA MET A 21 -9.43 0.20 10.11
C MET A 21 -10.36 0.91 9.17
N ASP A 22 -10.23 0.63 7.89
CA ASP A 22 -11.22 1.11 6.99
C ASP A 22 -12.39 0.11 6.99
N LYS A 23 -13.46 0.41 6.24
CA LYS A 23 -14.68 -0.38 6.35
C LYS A 23 -14.54 -1.82 5.90
N ASP A 24 -13.49 -2.15 5.17
CA ASP A 24 -13.27 -3.51 4.70
C ASP A 24 -12.22 -4.21 5.55
N SER A 25 -12.03 -3.75 6.77
CA SER A 25 -11.04 -4.29 7.70
C SER A 25 -9.61 -4.14 7.19
N ILE A 26 -9.37 -3.11 6.41
CA ILE A 26 -8.03 -2.77 5.93
C ILE A 26 -7.42 -1.76 6.89
N TYR A 27 -6.27 -2.10 7.41
CA TYR A 27 -5.63 -1.26 8.40
C TYR A 27 -4.87 -0.12 7.75
N LEU A 28 -4.93 1.06 8.37
CA LEU A 28 -4.15 2.20 7.93
C LEU A 28 -2.83 2.28 8.68
N ASN A 29 -2.80 1.68 9.85
CA ASN A 29 -1.64 1.73 10.72
C ASN A 29 -1.63 0.48 11.58
N VAL A 30 -0.48 -0.17 11.65
CA VAL A 30 -0.37 -1.42 12.40
C VAL A 30 0.94 -1.43 13.17
N GLU A 31 1.06 -2.36 14.10
CA GLU A 31 2.25 -2.48 14.94
C GLU A 31 3.49 -2.76 14.11
N LYS A 32 3.34 -3.60 13.10
CA LYS A 32 4.43 -3.92 12.19
C LYS A 32 3.98 -3.69 10.78
N MET A 33 4.52 -2.67 10.14
CA MET A 33 4.14 -2.31 8.77
C MET A 33 4.69 -3.32 7.77
N PRO A 34 4.06 -3.44 6.59
CA PRO A 34 4.60 -4.29 5.54
C PRO A 34 6.03 -3.89 5.16
N ILE A 35 6.81 -4.86 4.74
CA ILE A 35 8.21 -4.65 4.37
C ILE A 35 8.41 -5.13 2.95
N ILE A 36 9.12 -4.32 2.15
CA ILE A 36 9.52 -4.70 0.80
C ILE A 36 10.65 -5.72 0.92
N LYS A 37 10.48 -6.89 0.33
CA LYS A 37 11.55 -7.88 0.32
C LYS A 37 12.70 -7.35 -0.52
N GLY A 38 13.88 -7.25 0.08
CA GLY A 38 15.04 -6.67 -0.57
C GLY A 38 15.13 -5.17 -0.46
N GLY A 39 14.15 -4.52 0.20
CA GLY A 39 14.17 -3.08 0.45
C GLY A 39 13.95 -2.26 -0.80
N PHE A 40 14.15 -0.95 -0.67
CA PHE A 40 13.97 -0.04 -1.80
C PHE A 40 14.94 -0.31 -2.94
N ALA A 41 16.11 -0.89 -2.63
CA ALA A 41 17.06 -1.23 -3.67
C ALA A 41 16.49 -2.25 -4.65
N ALA A 42 15.66 -3.18 -4.15
CA ALA A 42 15.03 -4.16 -5.03
C ALA A 42 14.09 -3.48 -6.02
N VAL A 43 13.37 -2.45 -5.57
CA VAL A 43 12.48 -1.70 -6.45
C VAL A 43 13.28 -1.06 -7.57
N GLY A 44 14.37 -0.38 -7.23
CA GLY A 44 15.20 0.28 -8.23
C GLY A 44 15.76 -0.66 -9.26
N LYS A 45 16.15 -1.87 -8.85
CA LYS A 45 16.70 -2.86 -9.76
C LYS A 45 15.68 -3.40 -10.75
N LYS A 46 14.41 -3.38 -10.38
CA LYS A 46 13.36 -3.97 -11.20
C LYS A 46 12.71 -2.97 -12.14
N ILE A 47 12.92 -1.70 -11.94
CA ILE A 47 12.38 -0.66 -12.80
C ILE A 47 13.06 -0.71 -14.16
N LYS A 48 12.25 -0.74 -15.22
CA LYS A 48 12.74 -0.61 -16.57
C LYS A 48 12.32 0.76 -17.08
N TYR A 49 13.28 1.63 -17.23
CA TYR A 49 13.01 3.00 -17.67
C TYR A 49 12.46 2.94 -19.10
N PRO A 50 11.24 3.42 -19.36
CA PRO A 50 10.71 3.36 -20.72
C PRO A 50 11.58 4.18 -21.67
N HIS A 51 11.85 3.61 -22.83
CA HIS A 51 12.75 4.21 -23.79
C HIS A 51 12.33 5.63 -24.20
N ILE A 52 11.04 5.78 -24.48
CA ILE A 52 10.51 7.08 -24.87
C ILE A 52 10.66 8.11 -23.74
N ALA A 53 10.39 7.69 -22.53
CA ALA A 53 10.53 8.60 -21.39
C ALA A 53 11.99 9.03 -21.22
N LYS A 54 12.90 8.10 -21.45
CA LYS A 54 14.32 8.40 -21.37
C LYS A 54 14.72 9.41 -22.43
N GLN A 55 14.26 9.21 -23.67
CA GLN A 55 14.56 10.13 -24.76
C GLN A 55 14.01 11.53 -24.50
N MET A 56 12.87 11.61 -23.87
CA MET A 56 12.22 12.89 -23.61
C MET A 56 12.65 13.50 -22.27
N GLY A 57 13.56 12.86 -21.57
CA GLY A 57 14.05 13.39 -20.30
C GLY A 57 13.03 13.41 -19.18
N MET A 58 12.06 12.52 -19.22
CA MET A 58 11.02 12.49 -18.20
C MET A 58 11.56 11.91 -16.91
N GLN A 59 11.47 12.66 -15.84
CA GLN A 59 11.92 12.27 -14.50
C GLN A 59 10.91 12.70 -13.46
N GLY A 60 10.95 12.06 -12.31
CA GLY A 60 10.11 12.44 -11.19
C GLY A 60 9.79 11.27 -10.31
N VAL A 61 8.92 11.51 -9.36
CA VAL A 61 8.51 10.50 -8.40
C VAL A 61 7.02 10.22 -8.57
N VAL A 62 6.69 8.96 -8.84
CA VAL A 62 5.31 8.50 -8.93
C VAL A 62 4.92 7.95 -7.57
N TYR A 63 3.79 8.39 -7.04
CA TYR A 63 3.30 7.88 -5.76
C TYR A 63 2.16 6.92 -6.03
N ILE A 64 2.30 5.69 -5.54
CA ILE A 64 1.29 4.65 -5.72
C ILE A 64 0.72 4.26 -4.37
N GLY A 65 -0.61 4.25 -4.27
CA GLY A 65 -1.28 3.71 -3.11
C GLY A 65 -1.82 2.33 -3.46
N PHE A 66 -1.70 1.39 -2.53
CA PHE A 66 -2.19 0.05 -2.75
C PHE A 66 -2.39 -0.63 -1.39
N ILE A 67 -2.93 -1.84 -1.44
CA ILE A 67 -3.12 -2.64 -0.24
C ILE A 67 -2.14 -3.79 -0.30
N VAL A 68 -1.40 -4.00 0.80
CA VAL A 68 -0.59 -5.22 0.96
C VAL A 68 -1.46 -6.16 1.79
N ASN A 69 -1.94 -7.23 1.18
CA ASN A 69 -2.87 -8.12 1.88
C ASN A 69 -2.13 -9.01 2.86
N SER A 70 -2.87 -9.84 3.58
CA SER A 70 -2.30 -10.67 4.64
C SER A 70 -1.33 -11.71 4.11
N GLU A 71 -1.29 -11.93 2.80
CA GLU A 71 -0.33 -12.83 2.18
C GLU A 71 0.86 -12.09 1.60
N GLY A 72 0.91 -10.76 1.76
CA GLY A 72 1.99 -9.96 1.22
C GLY A 72 1.82 -9.58 -0.23
N LYS A 73 0.64 -9.77 -0.79
CA LYS A 73 0.38 -9.45 -2.18
C LYS A 73 -0.30 -8.11 -2.32
N VAL A 74 -0.02 -7.46 -3.45
CA VAL A 74 -0.54 -6.12 -3.72
C VAL A 74 -1.93 -6.20 -4.33
N GLU A 75 -2.84 -5.38 -3.82
CA GLU A 75 -4.20 -5.27 -4.33
C GLU A 75 -4.54 -3.81 -4.59
N ASN A 76 -5.33 -3.57 -5.62
CA ASN A 76 -5.90 -2.26 -5.95
C ASN A 76 -4.86 -1.14 -6.03
N PRO A 77 -3.83 -1.30 -6.86
CA PRO A 77 -2.86 -0.22 -7.02
C PRO A 77 -3.49 0.98 -7.70
N LYS A 78 -3.15 2.15 -7.22
CA LYS A 78 -3.72 3.40 -7.69
C LYS A 78 -2.65 4.47 -7.71
N ILE A 79 -2.57 5.23 -8.79
CA ILE A 79 -1.65 6.35 -8.87
C ILE A 79 -2.20 7.51 -8.05
N LEU A 80 -1.45 7.92 -7.03
CA LEU A 80 -1.84 9.04 -6.18
C LEU A 80 -1.25 10.34 -6.71
N LYS A 81 -0.04 10.27 -7.25
CA LYS A 81 0.59 11.43 -7.85
C LYS A 81 1.34 10.96 -9.09
N SER A 82 0.96 11.51 -10.23
CA SER A 82 1.47 11.12 -11.54
C SER A 82 2.63 12.01 -11.97
N VAL A 83 3.53 11.45 -12.76
CA VAL A 83 4.54 12.22 -13.48
C VAL A 83 4.16 12.24 -14.95
N ALA A 84 4.00 11.05 -15.53
CA ALA A 84 3.60 10.88 -16.91
C ALA A 84 3.02 9.50 -17.02
N LYS A 85 2.05 9.33 -17.91
CA LYS A 85 1.34 8.06 -18.03
C LYS A 85 2.28 6.88 -18.21
N ILE A 86 3.32 7.05 -19.06
CA ILE A 86 4.23 5.96 -19.35
C ILE A 86 5.06 5.56 -18.13
N LEU A 87 5.42 6.53 -17.28
CA LEU A 87 6.12 6.24 -16.03
C LEU A 87 5.19 5.64 -15.00
N ASP A 88 3.94 6.12 -14.95
CA ASP A 88 2.95 5.59 -14.03
C ASP A 88 2.68 4.11 -14.32
N GLU A 89 2.59 3.75 -15.59
CA GLU A 89 2.35 2.36 -15.98
C GLU A 89 3.51 1.47 -15.58
N GLU A 90 4.74 1.94 -15.76
CA GLU A 90 5.90 1.16 -15.36
C GLU A 90 5.95 1.00 -13.83
N ALA A 91 5.61 2.06 -13.11
CA ALA A 91 5.58 2.00 -11.65
C ALA A 91 4.59 0.95 -11.17
N ILE A 92 3.39 0.91 -11.77
CA ILE A 92 2.38 -0.09 -11.41
C ILE A 92 2.88 -1.48 -11.76
N ARG A 93 3.50 -1.64 -12.93
CA ARG A 93 4.01 -2.95 -13.35
C ARG A 93 5.00 -3.50 -12.32
N VAL A 94 5.92 -2.66 -11.86
CA VAL A 94 6.93 -3.09 -10.90
C VAL A 94 6.27 -3.53 -9.60
N ILE A 95 5.33 -2.74 -9.10
CA ILE A 95 4.66 -3.05 -7.84
C ILE A 95 3.86 -4.33 -7.94
N GLU A 96 3.16 -4.54 -9.05
CA GLU A 96 2.30 -5.70 -9.20
C GLU A 96 3.07 -6.97 -9.53
N LYS A 97 4.14 -6.86 -10.32
CA LYS A 97 4.75 -8.05 -10.91
C LYS A 97 6.15 -8.36 -10.42
N GLU A 98 6.86 -7.37 -9.89
CA GLU A 98 8.28 -7.55 -9.60
C GLU A 98 8.61 -7.49 -8.13
N ILE A 99 7.76 -6.87 -7.32
CA ILE A 99 8.06 -6.63 -5.92
C ILE A 99 7.22 -7.54 -5.04
N GLU A 100 7.87 -8.12 -4.03
CA GLU A 100 7.19 -8.93 -3.02
C GLU A 100 7.27 -8.22 -1.68
N PHE A 101 6.22 -8.38 -0.90
CA PHE A 101 6.14 -7.77 0.43
C PHE A 101 5.98 -8.85 1.48
N GLU A 102 6.51 -8.56 2.67
CA GLU A 102 6.08 -9.26 3.86
C GLU A 102 4.87 -8.50 4.37
N PRO A 103 3.81 -9.19 4.81
CA PRO A 103 2.60 -8.49 5.23
C PRO A 103 2.83 -7.72 6.52
N GLY A 104 1.91 -6.79 6.79
CA GLY A 104 1.89 -6.13 8.08
C GLY A 104 1.28 -7.03 9.13
N TYR A 105 1.55 -6.75 10.39
CA TYR A 105 1.06 -7.56 11.50
C TYR A 105 0.44 -6.67 12.57
N GLN A 106 -0.67 -7.16 13.10
CA GLN A 106 -1.34 -6.53 14.22
C GLN A 106 -1.65 -7.63 15.22
N GLU A 107 -1.12 -7.49 16.44
CA GLU A 107 -1.32 -8.47 17.51
C GLU A 107 -0.95 -9.88 17.06
N GLY A 108 0.17 -9.98 16.36
CA GLY A 108 0.69 -11.27 15.91
C GLY A 108 0.03 -11.86 14.70
N LYS A 109 -0.94 -11.18 14.11
CA LYS A 109 -1.65 -11.70 12.95
C LYS A 109 -1.31 -10.86 11.72
N ALA A 110 -1.12 -11.54 10.59
CA ALA A 110 -0.94 -10.86 9.31
C ALA A 110 -2.27 -10.22 8.91
N VAL A 111 -2.23 -8.95 8.57
CA VAL A 111 -3.44 -8.19 8.24
C VAL A 111 -3.21 -7.38 6.98
N PRO A 112 -4.29 -7.06 6.23
CA PRO A 112 -4.14 -6.18 5.07
C PRO A 112 -3.89 -4.75 5.52
N VAL A 113 -2.96 -4.08 4.86
CA VAL A 113 -2.55 -2.72 5.23
C VAL A 113 -2.51 -1.85 3.99
N ARG A 114 -3.06 -0.64 4.10
CA ARG A 114 -2.96 0.34 3.04
C ARG A 114 -1.57 0.98 3.09
N PHE A 115 -0.93 1.01 1.94
CA PHE A 115 0.47 1.41 1.84
C PHE A 115 0.65 2.39 0.69
N VAL A 116 1.56 3.34 0.86
CA VAL A 116 1.91 4.29 -0.20
C VAL A 116 3.39 4.18 -0.45
N LEU A 117 3.76 4.04 -1.71
CA LEU A 117 5.16 3.87 -2.08
C LEU A 117 5.55 4.89 -3.14
N PRO A 118 6.60 5.66 -2.89
CA PRO A 118 7.16 6.53 -3.93
C PRO A 118 8.10 5.74 -4.83
N ILE A 119 7.89 5.85 -6.15
CA ILE A 119 8.76 5.23 -7.14
C ILE A 119 9.51 6.34 -7.86
N LYS A 120 10.81 6.35 -7.71
CA LYS A 120 11.64 7.42 -8.23
C LYS A 120 12.19 7.06 -9.61
N PHE A 121 11.91 7.91 -10.58
CA PHE A 121 12.48 7.80 -11.93
C PHE A 121 13.51 8.90 -12.11
N LYS A 122 14.76 8.51 -12.22
CA LYS A 122 15.84 9.46 -12.38
C LYS A 122 16.79 8.96 -13.45
N LEU A 123 17.15 9.85 -14.38
CA LEU A 123 18.10 9.56 -15.46
C LEU A 123 19.54 9.71 -15.01
#